data_a7e0fba4ea91c93fe4c0853a2f3a31ab
#
_entry.id   a7e0fba4ea91c93fe4c0853a2f3a31ab
#
_cell.length_a   1.000
_cell.length_b   1.000
_cell.length_c   1.000
_cell.angle_alpha   90.00
_cell.angle_beta   90.00
_cell.angle_gamma   90.00
#
_symmetry.space_group_name_H-M   'P 1'
#
loop_
_entity.id
_entity.type
_entity.pdbx_description
1 polymer ?
#
loop_
_entity_poly.entity_id
_entity_poly.type
_entity_poly.pdbx_seq_one_letter_code
_entity_poly.pdbx_strand_id
1 'polypeptide(L)'
;MWFNSTEVLNMAKEKFQTVETKKNERIFHYEILGIILFVLTIFTIAKLGVVGKYLMLTVKVLFGDWYFLIVLLTMAYSIRCILIHQKLKISNIRYLGIFLIILALILLSHFTMHKYVRNYSQNYLKLTLSLYFNYFKTNQPSAIVGGGIIGALIFYLFYFLFSEVGVILLSIILCFIGTVFITKKTIKDFVKMVFGFFKKSSKRLRKPLILFKIQLIHMIHLIKLKRLNIMYILQIMKQNIKMHHRLLKRKLMI
;
A
#
# COMPACT_ATOMS: atom_id res chain seq x y z
N MET A 1 21.98 31.02 -59.35
CA MET A 1 21.70 31.77 -58.11
C MET A 1 22.56 31.19 -57.00
N TRP A 2 23.76 31.77 -56.76
CA TRP A 2 24.72 31.21 -55.79
C TRP A 2 24.43 31.85 -54.44
N PHE A 3 23.94 31.11 -53.48
CA PHE A 3 23.84 31.58 -52.11
C PHE A 3 25.23 31.84 -51.55
N ASN A 4 25.43 33.05 -51.04
CA ASN A 4 26.70 33.45 -50.46
C ASN A 4 26.97 32.64 -49.20
N SER A 5 28.10 31.96 -49.13
CA SER A 5 28.45 31.06 -48.01
C SER A 5 28.35 31.72 -46.64
N THR A 6 28.52 33.04 -46.57
CA THR A 6 28.36 33.85 -45.35
C THR A 6 26.91 34.01 -44.91
N GLU A 7 25.93 34.10 -45.82
CA GLU A 7 24.49 34.17 -45.49
C GLU A 7 23.96 32.82 -44.96
N VAL A 8 24.41 31.72 -45.58
CA VAL A 8 24.06 30.34 -45.09
C VAL A 8 24.60 30.13 -43.69
N LEU A 9 25.82 30.60 -43.40
CA LEU A 9 26.45 30.48 -42.09
C LEU A 9 25.74 31.32 -41.01
N ASN A 10 25.28 32.53 -41.37
CA ASN A 10 24.53 33.39 -40.47
C ASN A 10 23.12 32.83 -40.17
N MET A 11 22.39 32.35 -41.18
CA MET A 11 21.11 31.66 -40.98
C MET A 11 21.25 30.40 -40.13
N ALA A 12 22.35 29.66 -40.29
CA ALA A 12 22.61 28.47 -39.43
C ALA A 12 22.90 28.88 -37.98
N LYS A 13 23.66 29.96 -37.74
CA LYS A 13 23.92 30.51 -36.40
C LYS A 13 22.65 31.00 -35.72
N GLU A 14 21.80 31.76 -36.42
CA GLU A 14 20.52 32.24 -35.88
C GLU A 14 19.59 31.05 -35.51
N LYS A 15 19.48 30.06 -36.39
CA LYS A 15 18.72 28.85 -36.07
C LYS A 15 19.27 28.11 -34.84
N PHE A 16 20.61 28.04 -34.72
CA PHE A 16 21.24 27.37 -33.56
C PHE A 16 20.97 28.16 -32.28
N GLN A 17 21.12 29.47 -32.28
CA GLN A 17 20.82 30.33 -31.13
C GLN A 17 19.34 30.29 -30.74
N THR A 18 18.41 30.30 -31.69
CA THR A 18 16.97 30.20 -31.42
C THR A 18 16.56 28.83 -30.85
N VAL A 19 17.23 27.76 -31.26
CA VAL A 19 17.01 26.40 -30.69
C VAL A 19 17.56 26.32 -29.26
N GLU A 20 18.72 26.94 -29.01
CA GLU A 20 19.36 26.91 -27.69
C GLU A 20 18.60 27.77 -26.66
N THR A 21 18.14 28.94 -27.03
CA THR A 21 17.28 29.80 -26.20
C THR A 21 15.95 29.10 -25.86
N LYS A 22 15.26 28.52 -26.83
CA LYS A 22 14.02 27.73 -26.57
C LYS A 22 14.24 26.48 -25.72
N LYS A 23 15.44 25.91 -25.75
CA LYS A 23 15.81 24.78 -24.87
C LYS A 23 16.02 25.28 -23.45
N ASN A 24 16.74 26.39 -23.26
CA ASN A 24 17.01 26.95 -21.93
C ASN A 24 15.75 27.48 -21.26
N GLU A 25 14.84 28.13 -21.96
CA GLU A 25 13.53 28.55 -21.47
C GLU A 25 12.70 27.35 -20.96
N ARG A 26 12.69 26.24 -21.71
CA ARG A 26 11.98 25.01 -21.28
C ARG A 26 12.58 24.39 -20.01
N ILE A 27 13.91 24.38 -19.89
CA ILE A 27 14.62 23.90 -18.70
C ILE A 27 14.19 24.73 -17.50
N PHE A 28 14.24 26.04 -17.60
CA PHE A 28 13.87 26.98 -16.55
C PHE A 28 12.41 26.81 -16.07
N HIS A 29 11.46 26.60 -16.99
CA HIS A 29 10.07 26.34 -16.64
C HIS A 29 9.89 25.03 -15.84
N TYR A 30 10.64 23.96 -16.16
CA TYR A 30 10.57 22.72 -15.40
C TYR A 30 11.19 22.83 -14.02
N GLU A 31 12.28 23.58 -13.86
CA GLU A 31 12.90 23.85 -12.56
C GLU A 31 11.93 24.60 -11.64
N ILE A 32 11.37 25.72 -12.11
CA ILE A 32 10.41 26.50 -11.33
C ILE A 32 9.20 25.64 -10.94
N LEU A 33 8.60 24.95 -11.90
CA LEU A 33 7.46 24.06 -11.64
C LEU A 33 7.83 22.99 -10.61
N GLY A 34 9.02 22.39 -10.74
CA GLY A 34 9.51 21.40 -9.80
C GLY A 34 9.67 21.97 -8.40
N ILE A 35 10.27 23.15 -8.24
CA ILE A 35 10.44 23.80 -6.93
C ILE A 35 9.10 24.13 -6.30
N ILE A 36 8.16 24.71 -7.06
CA ILE A 36 6.82 25.04 -6.55
C ILE A 36 6.10 23.77 -6.07
N LEU A 37 6.07 22.71 -6.88
CA LEU A 37 5.44 21.45 -6.52
C LEU A 37 6.12 20.80 -5.31
N PHE A 38 7.45 20.88 -5.20
CA PHE A 38 8.21 20.34 -4.08
C PHE A 38 7.85 21.04 -2.77
N VAL A 39 7.83 22.37 -2.79
CA VAL A 39 7.44 23.17 -1.62
C VAL A 39 5.99 22.86 -1.21
N LEU A 40 5.05 22.83 -2.16
CA LEU A 40 3.65 22.50 -1.89
C LEU A 40 3.50 21.10 -1.27
N THR A 41 4.25 20.10 -1.76
CA THR A 41 4.21 18.75 -1.20
C THR A 41 4.78 18.69 0.22
N ILE A 42 5.86 19.42 0.52
CA ILE A 42 6.40 19.54 1.88
C ILE A 42 5.36 20.17 2.83
N PHE A 43 4.73 21.28 2.41
CA PHE A 43 3.66 21.92 3.20
C PHE A 43 2.51 20.96 3.47
N THR A 44 2.14 20.14 2.48
CA THR A 44 1.06 19.15 2.61
C THR A 44 1.42 18.03 3.58
N ILE A 45 2.63 17.46 3.48
CA ILE A 45 3.09 16.35 4.34
C ILE A 45 3.26 16.82 5.78
N ALA A 46 3.94 17.93 5.98
CA ALA A 46 4.25 18.47 7.30
C ALA A 46 3.08 19.26 7.91
N LYS A 47 1.96 19.44 7.17
CA LYS A 47 0.77 20.20 7.59
C LYS A 47 1.13 21.60 8.08
N LEU A 48 2.10 22.25 7.43
CA LEU A 48 2.64 23.53 7.86
C LEU A 48 1.60 24.65 7.71
N GLY A 49 1.30 25.27 8.84
CA GLY A 49 0.35 26.39 8.90
C GLY A 49 -1.05 26.06 8.38
N VAL A 50 -1.78 27.10 8.03
CA VAL A 50 -3.15 26.99 7.50
C VAL A 50 -3.12 26.40 6.09
N VAL A 51 -2.20 26.84 5.24
CA VAL A 51 -2.08 26.39 3.83
C VAL A 51 -1.82 24.90 3.75
N GLY A 52 -0.83 24.37 4.49
CA GLY A 52 -0.50 22.94 4.47
C GLY A 52 -1.64 22.06 4.97
N LYS A 53 -2.38 22.52 6.00
CA LYS A 53 -3.57 21.83 6.49
C LYS A 53 -4.67 21.75 5.43
N TYR A 54 -5.00 22.88 4.76
CA TYR A 54 -6.03 22.89 3.72
C TYR A 54 -5.62 22.10 2.48
N LEU A 55 -4.34 22.15 2.06
CA LEU A 55 -3.83 21.32 0.97
C LEU A 55 -4.00 19.84 1.27
N MET A 56 -3.55 19.40 2.46
CA MET A 56 -3.70 18.00 2.88
C MET A 56 -5.19 17.59 2.94
N LEU A 57 -6.06 18.47 3.50
CA LEU A 57 -7.48 18.22 3.59
C LEU A 57 -8.11 18.07 2.20
N THR A 58 -7.79 18.98 1.26
CA THR A 58 -8.28 18.94 -0.11
C THR A 58 -7.88 17.65 -0.82
N VAL A 59 -6.59 17.27 -0.76
CA VAL A 59 -6.12 16.01 -1.37
C VAL A 59 -6.80 14.80 -0.73
N LYS A 60 -6.98 14.80 0.60
CA LYS A 60 -7.64 13.73 1.32
C LYS A 60 -9.13 13.61 0.98
N VAL A 61 -9.84 14.73 0.84
CA VAL A 61 -11.25 14.74 0.43
C VAL A 61 -11.42 14.27 -1.01
N LEU A 62 -10.48 14.61 -1.91
CA LEU A 62 -10.54 14.19 -3.31
C LEU A 62 -10.19 12.70 -3.50
N PHE A 63 -9.10 12.21 -2.89
CA PHE A 63 -8.53 10.88 -3.12
C PHE A 63 -8.72 9.90 -1.95
N GLY A 64 -9.31 10.34 -0.86
CA GLY A 64 -9.60 9.50 0.29
C GLY A 64 -8.36 9.01 1.02
N ASP A 65 -8.37 7.73 1.41
CA ASP A 65 -7.29 7.10 2.16
C ASP A 65 -5.96 7.00 1.37
N TRP A 66 -6.05 7.09 0.04
CA TRP A 66 -4.88 7.04 -0.86
C TRP A 66 -4.23 8.40 -1.12
N TYR A 67 -4.63 9.46 -0.39
CA TYR A 67 -4.07 10.80 -0.54
C TYR A 67 -2.55 10.84 -0.41
N PHE A 68 -1.97 10.04 0.51
CA PHE A 68 -0.52 10.00 0.72
C PHE A 68 0.24 9.47 -0.50
N LEU A 69 -0.34 8.51 -1.23
CA LEU A 69 0.25 7.98 -2.47
C LEU A 69 0.33 9.08 -3.54
N ILE A 70 -0.72 9.87 -3.68
CA ILE A 70 -0.78 10.99 -4.63
C ILE A 70 0.27 12.05 -4.26
N VAL A 71 0.38 12.40 -2.97
CA VAL A 71 1.39 13.35 -2.48
C VAL A 71 2.80 12.83 -2.73
N LEU A 72 3.05 11.54 -2.48
CA LEU A 72 4.35 10.91 -2.73
C LEU A 72 4.70 10.88 -4.23
N LEU A 73 3.74 10.57 -5.10
CA LEU A 73 3.93 10.64 -6.55
C LEU A 73 4.22 12.07 -7.02
N THR A 74 3.52 13.07 -6.47
CA THR A 74 3.77 14.47 -6.78
C THR A 74 5.16 14.89 -6.33
N MET A 75 5.60 14.46 -5.15
CA MET A 75 6.97 14.71 -4.65
C MET A 75 8.03 14.07 -5.56
N ALA A 76 7.85 12.81 -5.96
CA ALA A 76 8.76 12.14 -6.87
C ALA A 76 8.82 12.82 -8.25
N TYR A 77 7.67 13.30 -8.74
CA TYR A 77 7.60 14.08 -9.98
C TYR A 77 8.32 15.43 -9.86
N SER A 78 8.14 16.14 -8.73
CA SER A 78 8.80 17.44 -8.49
C SER A 78 10.32 17.32 -8.44
N ILE A 79 10.84 16.32 -7.70
CA ILE A 79 12.28 16.01 -7.65
C ILE A 79 12.82 15.72 -9.06
N ARG A 80 12.09 14.97 -9.84
CA ARG A 80 12.48 14.67 -11.21
C ARG A 80 12.51 15.92 -12.11
N CYS A 81 11.54 16.82 -11.98
CA CYS A 81 11.52 18.09 -12.71
C CYS A 81 12.76 18.94 -12.37
N ILE A 82 13.16 18.97 -11.10
CA ILE A 82 14.34 19.70 -10.64
C ILE A 82 15.65 19.09 -11.17
N LEU A 83 15.79 17.74 -11.07
CA LEU A 83 17.06 17.07 -11.37
C LEU A 83 17.28 16.81 -12.86
N ILE A 84 16.22 16.48 -13.60
CA ILE A 84 16.34 15.96 -14.96
C ILE A 84 15.87 16.97 -16.01
N HIS A 85 15.16 18.04 -15.61
CA HIS A 85 14.70 19.14 -16.47
C HIS A 85 13.88 18.66 -17.69
N GLN A 86 13.28 17.48 -17.61
CA GLN A 86 12.55 16.86 -18.72
C GLN A 86 11.25 16.23 -18.24
N LYS A 87 10.24 16.22 -19.13
CA LYS A 87 9.03 15.44 -18.92
C LYS A 87 9.36 13.98 -18.67
N LEU A 88 8.56 13.32 -17.84
CA LEU A 88 8.63 11.87 -17.67
C LEU A 88 8.47 11.18 -19.03
N LYS A 89 9.57 10.65 -19.56
CA LYS A 89 9.57 9.86 -20.80
C LYS A 89 9.13 8.42 -20.51
N ILE A 90 8.03 8.28 -19.76
CA ILE A 90 7.42 6.98 -19.53
C ILE A 90 6.51 6.70 -20.74
N SER A 91 6.57 5.48 -21.25
CA SER A 91 5.65 5.06 -22.33
C SER A 91 4.19 5.30 -21.90
N ASN A 92 3.36 5.84 -22.78
CA ASN A 92 1.94 6.13 -22.50
C ASN A 92 1.20 4.94 -21.87
N ILE A 93 1.57 3.71 -22.26
CA ILE A 93 1.02 2.47 -21.70
C ILE A 93 1.35 2.32 -20.20
N ARG A 94 2.55 2.72 -19.75
CA ARG A 94 2.91 2.63 -18.32
C ARG A 94 2.13 3.64 -17.48
N TYR A 95 1.92 4.85 -17.98
CA TYR A 95 1.05 5.83 -17.30
C TYR A 95 -0.37 5.32 -17.15
N LEU A 96 -0.91 4.72 -18.23
CA LEU A 96 -2.21 4.09 -18.18
C LEU A 96 -2.25 2.97 -17.14
N GLY A 97 -1.19 2.15 -17.05
CA GLY A 97 -1.09 1.09 -16.04
C GLY A 97 -1.10 1.64 -14.61
N ILE A 98 -0.34 2.71 -14.32
CA ILE A 98 -0.33 3.37 -13.02
C ILE A 98 -1.72 3.93 -12.69
N PHE A 99 -2.36 4.60 -13.65
CA PHE A 99 -3.71 5.14 -13.51
C PHE A 99 -4.73 4.05 -13.16
N LEU A 100 -4.69 2.90 -13.87
CA LEU A 100 -5.60 1.77 -13.61
C LEU A 100 -5.41 1.17 -12.22
N ILE A 101 -4.17 1.07 -11.72
CA ILE A 101 -3.90 0.60 -10.36
C ILE A 101 -4.44 1.59 -9.33
N ILE A 102 -4.18 2.88 -9.49
CA ILE A 102 -4.71 3.90 -8.59
C ILE A 102 -6.23 3.86 -8.57
N LEU A 103 -6.86 3.76 -9.73
CA LEU A 103 -8.31 3.63 -9.86
C LEU A 103 -8.86 2.40 -9.12
N ALA A 104 -8.21 1.25 -9.28
CA ALA A 104 -8.57 0.01 -8.59
C ALA A 104 -8.48 0.16 -7.05
N LEU A 105 -7.40 0.77 -6.55
CA LEU A 105 -7.20 1.00 -5.13
C LEU A 105 -8.24 1.97 -4.55
N ILE A 106 -8.58 3.02 -5.28
CA ILE A 106 -9.63 3.98 -4.89
C ILE A 106 -10.98 3.28 -4.81
N LEU A 107 -11.33 2.44 -5.80
CA LEU A 107 -12.58 1.68 -5.80
C LEU A 107 -12.66 0.71 -4.62
N LEU A 108 -11.59 -0.05 -4.33
CA LEU A 108 -11.53 -0.97 -3.20
C LEU A 108 -11.64 -0.25 -1.86
N SER A 109 -10.99 0.89 -1.71
CA SER A 109 -11.08 1.70 -0.48
C SER A 109 -12.51 2.25 -0.29
N HIS A 110 -13.15 2.71 -1.39
CA HIS A 110 -14.52 3.24 -1.30
C HIS A 110 -15.56 2.17 -0.95
N PHE A 111 -15.29 0.91 -1.25
CA PHE A 111 -16.16 -0.20 -0.85
C PHE A 111 -16.38 -0.28 0.67
N THR A 112 -15.36 -0.01 1.48
CA THR A 112 -15.47 0.04 2.94
C THR A 112 -16.40 1.17 3.38
N MET A 113 -16.27 2.35 2.77
CA MET A 113 -17.15 3.50 3.01
C MET A 113 -18.59 3.20 2.59
N HIS A 114 -18.79 2.57 1.43
CA HIS A 114 -20.13 2.19 0.96
C HIS A 114 -20.85 1.26 1.94
N LYS A 115 -20.17 0.24 2.50
CA LYS A 115 -20.75 -0.64 3.53
C LYS A 115 -21.22 0.15 4.76
N TYR A 116 -20.43 1.13 5.18
CA TYR A 116 -20.80 1.99 6.30
C TYR A 116 -22.05 2.82 5.98
N VAL A 117 -22.04 3.51 4.84
CA VAL A 117 -23.13 4.42 4.41
C VAL A 117 -24.44 3.68 4.16
N ARG A 118 -24.40 2.44 3.63
CA ARG A 118 -25.56 1.60 3.36
C ARG A 118 -26.42 1.33 4.59
N ASN A 119 -25.82 1.31 5.76
CA ASN A 119 -26.53 1.07 7.02
C ASN A 119 -27.34 2.29 7.48
N TYR A 120 -27.07 3.50 6.93
CA TYR A 120 -27.68 4.75 7.39
C TYR A 120 -28.64 5.40 6.41
N SER A 121 -28.53 5.14 5.10
CA SER A 121 -29.38 5.76 4.08
C SER A 121 -29.46 4.97 2.80
N GLN A 122 -30.59 5.10 2.09
CA GLN A 122 -30.75 4.59 0.73
C GLN A 122 -30.07 5.49 -0.33
N ASN A 123 -29.91 6.79 -0.03
CA ASN A 123 -29.25 7.75 -0.92
C ASN A 123 -27.74 7.81 -0.65
N TYR A 124 -27.03 6.74 -0.97
CA TYR A 124 -25.61 6.53 -0.65
C TYR A 124 -24.71 7.67 -1.12
N LEU A 125 -24.88 8.13 -2.38
CA LEU A 125 -24.04 9.19 -2.94
C LEU A 125 -24.23 10.51 -2.20
N LYS A 126 -25.49 10.92 -1.95
CA LYS A 126 -25.81 12.16 -1.23
C LYS A 126 -25.23 12.16 0.18
N LEU A 127 -25.39 11.06 0.91
CA LEU A 127 -24.84 10.93 2.26
C LEU A 127 -23.31 10.95 2.24
N THR A 128 -22.67 10.23 1.32
CA THR A 128 -21.21 10.22 1.17
C THR A 128 -20.68 11.63 0.90
N LEU A 129 -21.27 12.35 -0.03
CA LEU A 129 -20.87 13.73 -0.34
C LEU A 129 -21.08 14.67 0.86
N SER A 130 -22.21 14.56 1.57
CA SER A 130 -22.45 15.37 2.77
C SER A 130 -21.43 15.13 3.88
N LEU A 131 -20.99 13.88 4.06
CA LEU A 131 -19.92 13.52 5.01
C LEU A 131 -18.58 14.16 4.62
N TYR A 132 -18.22 14.17 3.33
CA TYR A 132 -17.00 14.83 2.86
C TYR A 132 -17.06 16.35 3.02
N PHE A 133 -18.19 16.99 2.71
CA PHE A 133 -18.34 18.42 2.92
C PHE A 133 -18.30 18.80 4.41
N ASN A 134 -18.90 17.98 5.27
CA ASN A 134 -18.82 18.17 6.71
C ASN A 134 -17.39 17.99 7.22
N TYR A 135 -16.68 16.97 6.74
CA TYR A 135 -15.26 16.75 7.03
C TYR A 135 -14.41 17.97 6.66
N PHE A 136 -14.67 18.57 5.49
CA PHE A 136 -13.97 19.77 5.04
C PHE A 136 -14.26 20.98 5.93
N LYS A 137 -15.52 21.16 6.38
CA LYS A 137 -15.94 22.27 7.25
C LYS A 137 -15.41 22.16 8.67
N THR A 138 -15.48 20.98 9.27
CA THR A 138 -15.17 20.77 10.69
C THR A 138 -13.69 20.50 10.93
N ASN A 139 -12.92 20.22 9.89
CA ASN A 139 -11.51 19.80 9.96
C ASN A 139 -11.28 18.60 10.89
N GLN A 140 -12.34 17.85 11.19
CA GLN A 140 -12.28 16.63 11.99
C GLN A 140 -12.33 15.41 11.07
N PRO A 141 -11.37 14.48 11.17
CA PRO A 141 -11.38 13.28 10.37
C PRO A 141 -12.59 12.42 10.73
N SER A 142 -13.54 12.28 9.80
CA SER A 142 -14.47 11.16 9.87
C SER A 142 -13.65 9.88 9.88
N ALA A 143 -14.01 8.93 10.74
CA ALA A 143 -13.23 7.69 10.94
C ALA A 143 -13.01 6.88 9.66
N ILE A 144 -13.82 7.08 8.63
CA ILE A 144 -13.78 6.36 7.36
C ILE A 144 -13.91 7.36 6.22
N VAL A 145 -12.85 7.53 5.43
CA VAL A 145 -12.82 8.45 4.28
C VAL A 145 -12.99 7.70 2.95
N GLY A 146 -12.61 6.43 2.89
CA GLY A 146 -12.71 5.61 1.67
C GLY A 146 -11.94 6.19 0.48
N GLY A 147 -12.50 6.12 -0.71
CA GLY A 147 -11.86 6.58 -1.95
C GLY A 147 -11.97 8.08 -2.25
N GLY A 148 -12.47 8.91 -1.31
CA GLY A 148 -12.71 10.32 -1.53
C GLY A 148 -13.88 10.61 -2.49
N ILE A 149 -14.06 11.87 -2.87
CA ILE A 149 -15.12 12.30 -3.79
C ILE A 149 -14.96 11.61 -5.14
N ILE A 150 -13.74 11.55 -5.67
CA ILE A 150 -13.46 10.89 -6.96
C ILE A 150 -13.82 9.40 -6.87
N GLY A 151 -13.41 8.73 -5.78
CA GLY A 151 -13.77 7.34 -5.53
C GLY A 151 -15.27 7.12 -5.39
N ALA A 152 -15.98 8.01 -4.71
CA ALA A 152 -17.44 7.95 -4.58
C ALA A 152 -18.14 8.00 -5.94
N LEU A 153 -17.81 8.99 -6.77
CA LEU A 153 -18.44 9.16 -8.08
C LEU A 153 -18.20 7.95 -8.98
N ILE A 154 -16.95 7.49 -9.06
CA ILE A 154 -16.59 6.36 -9.91
C ILE A 154 -17.17 5.05 -9.34
N PHE A 155 -17.14 4.87 -8.02
CA PHE A 155 -17.70 3.69 -7.37
C PHE A 155 -19.19 3.56 -7.62
N TYR A 156 -19.99 4.63 -7.43
CA TYR A 156 -21.42 4.56 -7.62
C TYR A 156 -21.83 4.41 -9.08
N LEU A 157 -21.02 4.94 -10.02
CA LEU A 157 -21.21 4.66 -11.45
C LEU A 157 -21.07 3.15 -11.73
N PHE A 158 -19.99 2.53 -11.26
CA PHE A 158 -19.77 1.10 -11.46
C PHE A 158 -20.70 0.23 -10.61
N TYR A 159 -21.08 0.68 -9.41
CA TYR A 159 -22.07 0.00 -8.59
C TYR A 159 -23.43 -0.09 -9.27
N PHE A 160 -23.86 0.99 -9.93
CA PHE A 160 -25.09 0.99 -10.74
C PHE A 160 -25.04 0.00 -11.91
N LEU A 161 -23.88 -0.12 -12.57
CA LEU A 161 -23.71 -1.01 -13.74
C LEU A 161 -23.52 -2.49 -13.37
N PHE A 162 -22.74 -2.77 -12.32
CA PHE A 162 -22.23 -4.12 -12.03
C PHE A 162 -22.62 -4.65 -10.64
N SER A 163 -23.36 -3.90 -9.83
CA SER A 163 -23.67 -4.23 -8.45
C SER A 163 -22.40 -4.34 -7.55
N GLU A 164 -22.59 -4.65 -6.28
CA GLU A 164 -21.53 -4.68 -5.25
C GLU A 164 -20.40 -5.68 -5.59
N VAL A 165 -20.76 -6.90 -5.96
CA VAL A 165 -19.79 -7.96 -6.32
C VAL A 165 -19.05 -7.62 -7.60
N GLY A 166 -19.74 -7.02 -8.57
CA GLY A 166 -19.14 -6.63 -9.84
C GLY A 166 -18.09 -5.55 -9.70
N VAL A 167 -18.26 -4.57 -8.80
CA VAL A 167 -17.25 -3.53 -8.54
C VAL A 167 -15.98 -4.13 -7.94
N ILE A 168 -16.09 -5.10 -7.04
CA ILE A 168 -14.93 -5.79 -6.48
C ILE A 168 -14.18 -6.55 -7.57
N LEU A 169 -14.89 -7.32 -8.37
CA LEU A 169 -14.31 -8.07 -9.48
C LEU A 169 -13.62 -7.15 -10.49
N LEU A 170 -14.27 -6.05 -10.86
CA LEU A 170 -13.73 -5.03 -11.75
C LEU A 170 -12.44 -4.42 -11.17
N SER A 171 -12.41 -4.10 -9.87
CA SER A 171 -11.21 -3.55 -9.21
C SER A 171 -10.04 -4.52 -9.28
N ILE A 172 -10.26 -5.81 -9.08
CA ILE A 172 -9.23 -6.85 -9.20
C ILE A 172 -8.72 -6.93 -10.64
N ILE A 173 -9.61 -6.91 -11.63
CA ILE A 173 -9.26 -6.93 -13.05
C ILE A 173 -8.44 -5.69 -13.43
N LEU A 174 -8.86 -4.49 -13.00
CA LEU A 174 -8.15 -3.25 -13.25
C LEU A 174 -6.73 -3.27 -12.65
N CYS A 175 -6.59 -3.78 -11.42
CA CYS A 175 -5.29 -3.94 -10.78
C CYS A 175 -4.38 -4.90 -11.58
N PHE A 176 -4.94 -6.01 -12.06
CA PHE A 176 -4.22 -6.98 -12.89
C PHE A 176 -3.76 -6.37 -14.21
N ILE A 177 -4.67 -5.74 -14.97
CA ILE A 177 -4.36 -5.08 -16.24
C ILE A 177 -3.33 -3.97 -16.04
N GLY A 178 -3.50 -3.14 -15.00
CA GLY A 178 -2.56 -2.08 -14.66
C GLY A 178 -1.14 -2.59 -14.40
N THR A 179 -1.02 -3.71 -13.68
CA THR A 179 0.28 -4.35 -13.40
C THR A 179 0.93 -4.89 -14.68
N VAL A 180 0.15 -5.49 -15.58
CA VAL A 180 0.64 -5.97 -16.90
C VAL A 180 1.16 -4.79 -17.73
N PHE A 181 0.44 -3.66 -17.76
CA PHE A 181 0.85 -2.46 -18.51
C PHE A 181 2.13 -1.81 -17.96
N ILE A 182 2.31 -1.80 -16.64
CA ILE A 182 3.54 -1.26 -16.02
C ILE A 182 4.73 -2.16 -16.32
N THR A 183 4.57 -3.47 -16.16
CA THR A 183 5.67 -4.44 -16.29
C THR A 183 6.03 -4.70 -17.75
N LYS A 184 5.12 -4.43 -18.69
CA LYS A 184 5.23 -4.80 -20.12
C LYS A 184 5.54 -6.28 -20.33
N LYS A 185 5.23 -7.12 -19.35
CA LYS A 185 5.44 -8.58 -19.44
C LYS A 185 4.21 -9.25 -20.01
N THR A 186 4.43 -10.36 -20.69
CA THR A 186 3.35 -11.22 -21.18
C THR A 186 2.56 -11.77 -19.99
N ILE A 187 1.26 -11.99 -20.18
CA ILE A 187 0.38 -12.57 -19.15
C ILE A 187 0.96 -13.90 -18.60
N LYS A 188 1.57 -14.71 -19.47
CA LYS A 188 2.26 -15.95 -19.07
C LYS A 188 3.39 -15.71 -18.05
N ASP A 189 4.21 -14.68 -18.28
CA ASP A 189 5.32 -14.34 -17.38
C ASP A 189 4.83 -13.77 -16.06
N PHE A 190 3.73 -13.00 -16.09
CA PHE A 190 3.09 -12.49 -14.89
C PHE A 190 2.52 -13.63 -14.04
N VAL A 191 1.81 -14.58 -14.64
CA VAL A 191 1.29 -15.77 -13.95
C VAL A 191 2.43 -16.58 -13.34
N LYS A 192 3.52 -16.83 -14.07
CA LYS A 192 4.71 -17.48 -13.52
C LYS A 192 5.33 -16.73 -12.34
N MET A 193 5.36 -15.40 -12.39
CA MET A 193 5.89 -14.56 -11.32
C MET A 193 5.02 -14.65 -10.06
N VAL A 194 3.70 -14.58 -10.20
CA VAL A 194 2.74 -14.70 -9.09
C VAL A 194 2.83 -16.09 -8.46
N PHE A 195 2.79 -17.16 -9.27
CA PHE A 195 2.97 -18.54 -8.77
C PHE A 195 4.35 -18.75 -8.12
N GLY A 196 5.41 -18.16 -8.67
CA GLY A 196 6.75 -18.18 -8.09
C GLY A 196 6.81 -17.49 -6.72
N PHE A 197 6.12 -16.37 -6.57
CA PHE A 197 6.02 -15.64 -5.31
C PHE A 197 5.27 -16.45 -4.24
N PHE A 198 4.13 -17.06 -4.59
CA PHE A 198 3.37 -17.94 -3.69
C PHE A 198 4.17 -19.19 -3.29
N LYS A 199 4.89 -19.81 -4.23
CA LYS A 199 5.76 -20.95 -3.96
C LYS A 199 6.93 -20.58 -3.03
N LYS A 200 7.52 -19.40 -3.21
CA LYS A 200 8.61 -18.88 -2.36
C LYS A 200 8.10 -18.50 -0.97
N SER A 201 6.91 -17.91 -0.87
CA SER A 201 6.25 -17.56 0.40
C SER A 201 5.89 -18.82 1.18
N SER A 202 5.32 -19.85 0.53
CA SER A 202 5.00 -21.14 1.14
C SER A 202 6.24 -21.87 1.70
N LYS A 203 7.38 -21.81 0.98
CA LYS A 203 8.67 -22.37 1.47
C LYS A 203 9.19 -21.60 2.70
N ARG A 204 8.99 -20.29 2.76
CA ARG A 204 9.43 -19.44 3.88
C ARG A 204 8.61 -19.70 5.16
N LEU A 205 7.32 -20.00 5.03
CA LEU A 205 6.43 -20.35 6.15
C LEU A 205 6.63 -21.78 6.67
N ARG A 206 7.12 -22.71 5.84
CA ARG A 206 7.37 -24.10 6.28
C ARG A 206 8.49 -24.23 7.31
N LYS A 207 9.56 -23.42 7.22
CA LYS A 207 10.70 -23.48 8.17
C LYS A 207 10.31 -23.20 9.63
N PRO A 208 9.62 -22.09 9.96
CA PRO A 208 9.22 -21.81 11.33
C PRO A 208 8.20 -22.83 11.86
N LEU A 209 7.34 -23.37 11.00
CA LEU A 209 6.35 -24.38 11.39
C LEU A 209 7.00 -25.72 11.77
N ILE A 210 8.06 -26.13 11.07
CA ILE A 210 8.85 -27.32 11.38
C ILE A 210 9.60 -27.13 12.71
N LEU A 211 10.23 -25.97 12.92
CA LEU A 211 10.92 -25.64 14.17
C LEU A 211 9.95 -25.63 15.36
N PHE A 212 8.78 -25.04 15.19
CA PHE A 212 7.73 -25.06 16.24
C PHE A 212 7.27 -26.49 16.55
N LYS A 213 7.11 -27.35 15.55
CA LYS A 213 6.73 -28.76 15.73
C LYS A 213 7.80 -29.54 16.49
N ILE A 214 9.08 -29.30 16.20
CA ILE A 214 10.22 -29.93 16.90
C ILE A 214 10.25 -29.47 18.37
N GLN A 215 10.09 -28.17 18.64
CA GLN A 215 10.03 -27.64 20.00
C GLN A 215 8.85 -28.23 20.80
N LEU A 216 7.69 -28.37 20.17
CA LEU A 216 6.51 -28.97 20.80
C LEU A 216 6.76 -30.43 21.18
N ILE A 217 7.36 -31.23 20.28
CA ILE A 217 7.73 -32.63 20.54
C ILE A 217 8.74 -32.73 21.69
N HIS A 218 9.75 -31.86 21.71
CA HIS A 218 10.75 -31.81 22.78
C HIS A 218 10.10 -31.47 24.14
N MET A 219 9.18 -30.52 24.17
CA MET A 219 8.45 -30.13 25.38
C MET A 219 7.56 -31.27 25.90
N ILE A 220 6.88 -31.99 25.02
CA ILE A 220 6.08 -33.17 25.38
C ILE A 220 6.96 -34.28 25.98
N HIS A 221 8.14 -34.51 25.41
CA HIS A 221 9.10 -35.49 25.91
C HIS A 221 9.62 -35.13 27.32
N LEU A 222 9.94 -33.86 27.57
CA LEU A 222 10.34 -33.36 28.89
C LEU A 222 9.24 -33.50 29.94
N ILE A 223 7.97 -33.26 29.59
CA ILE A 223 6.82 -33.46 30.49
C ILE A 223 6.67 -34.95 30.82
N LYS A 224 6.86 -35.84 29.84
CA LYS A 224 6.77 -37.28 30.03
C LYS A 224 7.87 -37.80 30.97
N LEU A 225 9.12 -37.31 30.81
CA LEU A 225 10.24 -37.62 31.73
C LEU A 225 9.99 -37.11 33.14
N LYS A 226 9.50 -35.87 33.30
CA LYS A 226 9.13 -35.34 34.63
C LYS A 226 8.05 -36.21 35.32
N ARG A 227 7.06 -36.65 34.56
CA ARG A 227 5.97 -37.50 35.08
C ARG A 227 6.50 -38.86 35.55
N LEU A 228 7.41 -39.48 34.80
CA LEU A 228 8.05 -40.74 35.19
C LEU A 228 8.89 -40.58 36.47
N ASN A 229 9.63 -39.47 36.58
CA ASN A 229 10.45 -39.19 37.76
C ASN A 229 9.60 -38.96 39.02
N ILE A 230 8.48 -38.27 38.92
CA ILE A 230 7.51 -38.08 40.00
C ILE A 230 6.91 -39.43 40.43
N MET A 231 6.51 -40.26 39.45
CA MET A 231 5.97 -41.60 39.77
C MET A 231 7.00 -42.48 40.50
N TYR A 232 8.28 -42.42 40.09
CA TYR A 232 9.37 -43.15 40.76
C TYR A 232 9.57 -42.67 42.19
N ILE A 233 9.58 -41.38 42.43
CA ILE A 233 9.68 -40.78 43.77
C ILE A 233 8.50 -41.22 44.67
N LEU A 234 7.28 -41.16 44.14
CA LEU A 234 6.07 -41.61 44.87
C LEU A 234 6.13 -43.11 45.25
N GLN A 235 6.71 -43.96 44.38
CA GLN A 235 6.87 -45.37 44.62
C GLN A 235 7.87 -45.63 45.75
N ILE A 236 9.00 -44.92 45.80
CA ILE A 236 9.99 -44.99 46.90
C ILE A 236 9.36 -44.53 48.22
N MET A 237 8.65 -43.40 48.23
CA MET A 237 7.96 -42.88 49.42
C MET A 237 6.97 -43.93 49.96
N LYS A 238 6.21 -44.57 49.08
CA LYS A 238 5.23 -45.62 49.47
C LYS A 238 5.91 -46.85 50.07
N GLN A 239 7.08 -47.25 49.59
CA GLN A 239 7.90 -48.32 50.17
C GLN A 239 8.44 -47.95 51.56
N ASN A 240 8.95 -46.72 51.70
CA ASN A 240 9.49 -46.23 53.00
C ASN A 240 8.38 -46.14 54.06
N ILE A 241 7.18 -45.67 53.71
CA ILE A 241 6.04 -45.65 54.63
C ILE A 241 5.66 -47.07 55.09
N LYS A 242 5.61 -48.05 54.15
CA LYS A 242 5.32 -49.47 54.50
C LYS A 242 6.40 -50.02 55.42
N MET A 243 7.67 -49.71 55.20
CA MET A 243 8.78 -50.17 56.06
C MET A 243 8.71 -49.56 57.45
N HIS A 244 8.44 -48.26 57.53
CA HIS A 244 8.27 -47.58 58.84
C HIS A 244 7.08 -48.10 59.61
N HIS A 245 5.98 -48.44 58.98
CA HIS A 245 4.80 -49.06 59.63
C HIS A 245 5.12 -50.43 60.12
N ARG A 246 5.95 -51.25 59.43
CA ARG A 246 6.40 -52.55 59.89
C ARG A 246 7.30 -52.45 61.08
N LEU A 247 8.20 -51.46 61.14
CA LEU A 247 9.07 -51.24 62.28
C LEU A 247 8.34 -50.76 63.55
N LEU A 248 7.32 -49.92 63.40
CA LEU A 248 6.44 -49.46 64.46
C LEU A 248 5.61 -50.66 65.04
N LYS A 249 5.07 -51.53 64.20
CA LYS A 249 4.38 -52.71 64.64
C LYS A 249 5.30 -53.67 65.48
N ARG A 250 6.55 -53.82 65.06
CA ARG A 250 7.54 -54.62 65.84
C ARG A 250 7.88 -54.01 67.21
N LYS A 251 7.94 -52.68 67.30
CA LYS A 251 8.20 -52.00 68.61
C LYS A 251 7.02 -52.00 69.55
N LEU A 252 5.79 -52.20 69.06
CA LEU A 252 4.59 -52.32 69.92
C LEU A 252 4.27 -53.73 70.36
N MET A 253 4.99 -54.76 69.88
CA MET A 253 4.83 -56.18 70.28
C MET A 253 5.91 -56.66 71.24
N ILE A 254 6.82 -55.77 71.72
CA ILE A 254 7.76 -55.98 72.84
C ILE A 254 7.29 -55.13 73.99
#